data_b2aafbe7a2b74c86d2d1417bbd6f2122
#
_entry.id   b2aafbe7a2b74c86d2d1417bbd6f2122
#
_cell.length_a   1.000
_cell.length_b   1.000
_cell.length_c   1.000
_cell.angle_alpha   90.00
_cell.angle_beta   90.00
_cell.angle_gamma   90.00
#
_symmetry.space_group_name_H-M   'P 1'
#
loop_
_entity.id
_entity.type
_entity.pdbx_description
1 polymer ?
#
loop_
_entity_poly.entity_id
_entity_poly.type
_entity_poly.pdbx_seq_one_letter_code
_entity_poly.pdbx_strand_id
1 'polypeptide(L)'
;MKYTTFEIVILGMLGAIACVCQVALSFLPNIEVVSILFIVYTKVFGKKALFPIYVFVLLEGIFWGFGSWWIMYLYIWAVLWGITMLCRRNDSSITWAIINGAYGLCFGALCSITQGVMFGIGSGFAYFISGIPFDIAHCIGNFFTALF
;
A
#
# COMPACT_ATOMS: atom_id res chain seq x y z
N MET A 1 10.03 2.44 -20.36
CA MET A 1 8.61 2.18 -20.71
C MET A 1 8.07 3.40 -21.46
N LYS A 2 7.42 3.20 -22.62
CA LYS A 2 6.69 4.29 -23.30
C LYS A 2 5.23 4.25 -22.83
N TYR A 3 4.64 5.40 -22.56
CA TYR A 3 3.24 5.55 -22.21
C TYR A 3 2.53 6.30 -23.33
N THR A 4 1.32 5.87 -23.69
CA THR A 4 0.41 6.64 -24.53
C THR A 4 -0.33 7.66 -23.67
N THR A 5 -0.86 8.73 -24.28
CA THR A 5 -1.68 9.72 -23.57
C THR A 5 -2.89 9.07 -22.89
N PHE A 6 -3.52 8.11 -23.56
CA PHE A 6 -4.64 7.36 -23.02
C PHE A 6 -4.26 6.55 -21.76
N GLU A 7 -3.11 5.87 -21.78
CA GLU A 7 -2.61 5.15 -20.59
C GLU A 7 -2.31 6.09 -19.42
N ILE A 8 -1.73 7.25 -19.67
CA ILE A 8 -1.44 8.24 -18.63
C ILE A 8 -2.74 8.66 -17.94
N VAL A 9 -3.79 8.95 -18.72
CA VAL A 9 -5.09 9.35 -18.18
C VAL A 9 -5.71 8.23 -17.34
N ILE A 10 -5.77 7.00 -17.86
CA ILE A 10 -6.34 5.86 -17.12
C ILE A 10 -5.55 5.59 -15.83
N LEU A 11 -4.24 5.51 -15.92
CA LEU A 11 -3.39 5.21 -14.75
C LEU A 11 -3.47 6.34 -13.71
N GLY A 12 -3.58 7.60 -14.15
CA GLY A 12 -3.83 8.74 -13.26
C GLY A 12 -5.16 8.63 -12.53
N MET A 13 -6.24 8.27 -13.25
CA MET A 13 -7.56 8.05 -12.66
C MET A 13 -7.54 6.90 -11.65
N LEU A 14 -6.83 5.81 -11.92
CA LEU A 14 -6.70 4.68 -10.99
C LEU A 14 -5.99 5.10 -9.68
N GLY A 15 -4.97 5.94 -9.77
CA GLY A 15 -4.34 6.52 -8.58
C GLY A 15 -5.28 7.41 -7.78
N ALA A 16 -6.09 8.24 -8.46
CA ALA A 16 -7.11 9.06 -7.82
C ALA A 16 -8.21 8.21 -7.17
N ILE A 17 -8.66 7.13 -7.81
CA ILE A 17 -9.63 6.18 -7.23
C ILE A 17 -9.07 5.57 -5.93
N ALA A 18 -7.82 5.14 -5.92
CA ALA A 18 -7.20 4.61 -4.71
C ALA A 18 -7.20 5.64 -3.57
N CYS A 19 -6.90 6.92 -3.87
CA CYS A 19 -6.95 8.01 -2.89
C CYS A 19 -8.38 8.25 -2.38
N VAL A 20 -9.37 8.28 -3.25
CA VAL A 20 -10.79 8.41 -2.86
C VAL A 20 -11.21 7.26 -1.95
N CYS A 21 -10.83 6.02 -2.26
CA CYS A 21 -11.12 4.86 -1.43
C CYS A 21 -10.46 4.97 -0.04
N GLN A 22 -9.21 5.45 0.02
CA GLN A 22 -8.49 5.68 1.27
C GLN A 22 -9.22 6.73 2.13
N VAL A 23 -9.58 7.86 1.55
CA VAL A 23 -10.31 8.93 2.25
C VAL A 23 -11.69 8.44 2.70
N ALA A 24 -12.41 7.71 1.84
CA ALA A 24 -13.74 7.18 2.16
C ALA A 24 -13.75 6.20 3.33
N LEU A 25 -12.64 5.46 3.54
CA LEU A 25 -12.50 4.49 4.62
C LEU A 25 -11.69 5.02 5.82
N SER A 26 -11.27 6.28 5.81
CA SER A 26 -10.41 6.87 6.85
C SER A 26 -11.00 6.83 8.27
N PHE A 27 -12.32 6.65 8.41
CA PHE A 27 -13.00 6.47 9.69
C PHE A 27 -12.83 5.07 10.29
N LEU A 28 -12.32 4.09 9.52
CA LEU A 28 -12.03 2.74 9.96
C LEU A 28 -10.51 2.56 10.07
N PRO A 29 -9.94 2.56 11.28
CA PRO A 29 -8.49 2.42 11.44
C PRO A 29 -7.97 1.11 10.82
N ASN A 30 -7.01 1.21 9.93
CA ASN A 30 -6.31 0.09 9.29
C ASN A 30 -7.23 -0.91 8.55
N ILE A 31 -8.44 -0.49 8.16
CA ILE A 31 -9.27 -1.21 7.19
C ILE A 31 -9.28 -0.39 5.91
N GLU A 32 -8.69 -0.96 4.87
CA GLU A 32 -8.46 -0.26 3.60
C GLU A 32 -8.61 -1.23 2.42
N VAL A 33 -8.76 -0.67 1.24
CA VAL A 33 -8.83 -1.41 -0.02
C VAL A 33 -7.70 -1.04 -0.98
N VAL A 34 -6.80 -0.14 -0.56
CA VAL A 34 -5.72 0.36 -1.42
C VAL A 34 -4.73 -0.75 -1.76
N SER A 35 -4.39 -1.60 -0.78
CA SER A 35 -3.49 -2.73 -0.99
C SER A 35 -4.01 -3.69 -2.05
N ILE A 36 -5.29 -4.09 -1.97
CA ILE A 36 -5.88 -4.98 -2.98
C ILE A 36 -5.98 -4.30 -4.34
N LEU A 37 -6.31 -3.01 -4.40
CA LEU A 37 -6.29 -2.25 -5.65
C LEU A 37 -4.91 -2.27 -6.30
N PHE A 38 -3.84 -2.06 -5.53
CA PHE A 38 -2.47 -2.08 -6.06
C PHE A 38 -2.03 -3.48 -6.51
N ILE A 39 -2.48 -4.53 -5.83
CA ILE A 39 -2.31 -5.91 -6.29
C ILE A 39 -2.98 -6.08 -7.66
N VAL A 40 -4.26 -5.67 -7.79
CA VAL A 40 -5.00 -5.77 -9.06
C VAL A 40 -4.33 -4.94 -10.15
N TYR A 41 -3.97 -3.69 -9.87
CA TYR A 41 -3.28 -2.84 -10.85
C TYR A 41 -1.96 -3.47 -11.30
N THR A 42 -1.22 -4.09 -10.37
CA THR A 42 0.05 -4.74 -10.69
C THR A 42 -0.17 -6.02 -11.51
N LYS A 43 -1.20 -6.80 -11.21
CA LYS A 43 -1.56 -7.99 -12.01
C LYS A 43 -1.92 -7.59 -13.46
N VAL A 44 -2.66 -6.51 -13.63
CA VAL A 44 -3.12 -6.05 -14.96
C VAL A 44 -2.00 -5.33 -15.71
N PHE A 45 -1.41 -4.30 -15.11
CA PHE A 45 -0.50 -3.37 -15.81
C PHE A 45 0.99 -3.69 -15.60
N GLY A 46 1.34 -4.60 -14.71
CA GLY A 46 2.72 -5.01 -14.44
C GLY A 46 3.58 -3.84 -13.97
N LYS A 47 4.65 -3.56 -14.69
CA LYS A 47 5.57 -2.46 -14.35
C LYS A 47 4.91 -1.07 -14.42
N LYS A 48 3.87 -0.91 -15.24
CA LYS A 48 3.15 0.37 -15.37
C LYS A 48 2.30 0.68 -14.14
N ALA A 49 2.01 -0.29 -13.27
CA ALA A 49 1.27 -0.08 -12.03
C ALA A 49 1.98 0.85 -11.03
N LEU A 50 3.29 1.02 -11.13
CA LEU A 50 4.01 2.03 -10.34
C LEU A 50 3.48 3.46 -10.59
N PHE A 51 2.93 3.74 -11.77
CA PHE A 51 2.41 5.07 -12.08
C PHE A 51 1.19 5.43 -11.19
N PRO A 52 0.08 4.66 -11.17
CA PRO A 52 -1.05 4.94 -10.27
C PRO A 52 -0.66 4.85 -8.78
N ILE A 53 0.27 3.98 -8.39
CA ILE A 53 0.77 3.91 -7.02
C ILE A 53 1.41 5.24 -6.61
N TYR A 54 2.30 5.82 -7.42
CA TYR A 54 2.95 7.07 -7.07
C TYR A 54 2.06 8.31 -7.29
N VAL A 55 1.04 8.24 -8.16
CA VAL A 55 -0.02 9.25 -8.21
C VAL A 55 -0.78 9.26 -6.88
N PHE A 56 -1.17 8.09 -6.36
CA PHE A 56 -1.78 7.97 -5.04
C PHE A 56 -0.89 8.55 -3.93
N VAL A 57 0.38 8.16 -3.87
CA VAL A 57 1.32 8.66 -2.86
C VAL A 57 1.45 10.19 -2.91
N LEU A 58 1.49 10.76 -4.11
CA LEU A 58 1.54 12.22 -4.27
C LEU A 58 0.26 12.89 -3.76
N LEU A 59 -0.91 12.35 -4.12
CA LEU A 59 -2.20 12.87 -3.67
C LEU A 59 -2.34 12.79 -2.16
N GLU A 60 -1.93 11.70 -1.52
CA GLU A 60 -1.92 11.58 -0.06
C GLU A 60 -1.06 12.67 0.59
N GLY A 61 0.14 12.95 0.04
CA GLY A 61 0.97 14.05 0.52
C GLY A 61 0.33 15.43 0.36
N ILE A 62 -0.42 15.65 -0.72
CA ILE A 62 -1.15 16.90 -0.95
C ILE A 62 -2.32 17.06 0.04
N PHE A 63 -3.08 15.98 0.30
CA PHE A 63 -4.24 16.02 1.19
C PHE A 63 -3.86 16.11 2.67
N TRP A 64 -2.86 15.32 3.11
CA TRP A 64 -2.54 15.15 4.53
C TRP A 64 -1.22 15.81 4.94
N GLY A 65 -0.51 16.40 3.99
CA GLY A 65 0.79 17.04 4.19
C GLY A 65 1.98 16.06 4.06
N PHE A 66 3.13 16.60 3.70
CA PHE A 66 4.38 15.86 3.48
C PHE A 66 5.15 15.68 4.80
N GLY A 67 4.78 14.70 5.60
CA GLY A 67 5.43 14.37 6.87
C GLY A 67 6.34 13.13 6.78
N SER A 68 6.86 12.67 7.93
CA SER A 68 7.67 11.45 8.01
C SER A 68 6.93 10.20 7.51
N TRP A 69 5.62 10.12 7.76
CA TRP A 69 4.76 9.06 7.27
C TRP A 69 4.73 8.98 5.72
N TRP A 70 4.84 10.13 5.05
CA TRP A 70 4.85 10.16 3.58
C TRP A 70 6.13 9.55 3.00
N ILE A 71 7.28 9.71 3.70
CA ILE A 71 8.53 9.04 3.32
C ILE A 71 8.37 7.52 3.38
N MET A 72 7.62 7.00 4.37
CA MET A 72 7.28 5.57 4.44
C MET A 72 6.52 5.13 3.18
N TYR A 73 5.56 5.91 2.70
CA TYR A 73 4.74 5.61 1.52
C TYR A 73 5.55 5.53 0.22
N LEU A 74 6.71 6.18 0.14
CA LEU A 74 7.57 6.11 -1.04
C LEU A 74 8.09 4.69 -1.32
N TYR A 75 8.23 3.84 -0.30
CA TYR A 75 8.78 2.50 -0.49
C TYR A 75 7.82 1.36 -0.12
N ILE A 76 6.94 1.53 0.86
CA ILE A 76 6.09 0.42 1.32
C ILE A 76 5.17 -0.09 0.20
N TRP A 77 4.63 0.81 -0.62
CA TRP A 77 3.82 0.44 -1.78
C TRP A 77 4.64 -0.19 -2.90
N ALA A 78 5.90 0.22 -3.06
CA ALA A 78 6.82 -0.43 -3.99
C ALA A 78 7.19 -1.85 -3.53
N VAL A 79 7.25 -2.11 -2.22
CA VAL A 79 7.41 -3.46 -1.67
C VAL A 79 6.21 -4.34 -2.06
N LEU A 80 4.98 -3.86 -1.86
CA LEU A 80 3.78 -4.60 -2.27
C LEU A 80 3.76 -4.87 -3.78
N TRP A 81 4.10 -3.85 -4.59
CA TRP A 81 4.25 -4.01 -6.03
C TRP A 81 5.28 -5.10 -6.36
N GLY A 82 6.45 -5.11 -5.71
CA GLY A 82 7.49 -6.09 -5.92
C GLY A 82 7.04 -7.52 -5.60
N ILE A 83 6.41 -7.72 -4.44
CA ILE A 83 5.82 -9.01 -4.03
C ILE A 83 4.79 -9.46 -5.06
N THR A 84 3.91 -8.56 -5.48
CA THR A 84 2.89 -8.87 -6.48
C THR A 84 3.51 -9.24 -7.82
N MET A 85 4.56 -8.56 -8.26
CA MET A 85 5.27 -8.89 -9.49
C MET A 85 5.91 -10.29 -9.46
N LEU A 86 6.45 -10.69 -8.32
CA LEU A 86 7.02 -12.03 -8.12
C LEU A 86 5.94 -13.13 -8.20
N CYS A 87 4.77 -12.87 -7.61
CA CYS A 87 3.67 -13.82 -7.54
C CYS A 87 2.62 -13.64 -8.66
N ARG A 88 2.87 -12.78 -9.65
CA ARG A 88 1.88 -12.31 -10.64
C ARG A 88 1.17 -13.41 -11.40
N ARG A 89 1.82 -14.58 -11.59
CA ARG A 89 1.25 -15.72 -12.33
C ARG A 89 0.26 -16.54 -11.50
N ASN A 90 0.16 -16.27 -10.21
CA ASN A 90 -0.78 -16.97 -9.34
C ASN A 90 -2.19 -16.41 -9.53
N ASP A 91 -3.19 -17.28 -9.72
CA ASP A 91 -4.59 -16.90 -9.91
C ASP A 91 -5.48 -17.33 -8.73
N SER A 92 -4.89 -17.88 -7.65
CA SER A 92 -5.62 -18.27 -6.46
C SER A 92 -5.99 -17.07 -5.59
N SER A 93 -7.29 -16.81 -5.39
CA SER A 93 -7.79 -15.76 -4.49
C SER A 93 -7.29 -15.97 -3.05
N ILE A 94 -7.21 -17.22 -2.58
CA ILE A 94 -6.70 -17.53 -1.23
C ILE A 94 -5.25 -17.11 -1.10
N THR A 95 -4.42 -17.37 -2.10
CA THR A 95 -3.02 -16.93 -2.08
C THR A 95 -2.91 -15.41 -1.99
N TRP A 96 -3.75 -14.68 -2.73
CA TRP A 96 -3.75 -13.22 -2.68
C TRP A 96 -4.29 -12.69 -1.36
N ALA A 97 -5.28 -13.34 -0.75
CA ALA A 97 -5.75 -13.01 0.58
C ALA A 97 -4.65 -13.19 1.64
N ILE A 98 -3.88 -14.30 1.56
CA ILE A 98 -2.73 -14.54 2.45
C ILE A 98 -1.63 -13.49 2.23
N ILE A 99 -1.28 -13.19 0.99
CA ILE A 99 -0.24 -12.19 0.67
C ILE A 99 -0.67 -10.80 1.17
N ASN A 100 -1.91 -10.39 0.91
CA ASN A 100 -2.42 -9.09 1.32
C ASN A 100 -2.53 -8.98 2.85
N GLY A 101 -3.01 -10.02 3.52
CA GLY A 101 -3.03 -10.09 4.98
C GLY A 101 -1.64 -10.05 5.60
N ALA A 102 -0.69 -10.84 5.07
CA ALA A 102 0.70 -10.82 5.54
C ALA A 102 1.37 -9.46 5.32
N TYR A 103 1.08 -8.80 4.20
CA TYR A 103 1.54 -7.43 3.95
C TYR A 103 0.98 -6.45 4.99
N GLY A 104 -0.32 -6.53 5.31
CA GLY A 104 -0.93 -5.72 6.36
C GLY A 104 -0.30 -5.96 7.73
N LEU A 105 0.00 -7.22 8.07
CA LEU A 105 0.69 -7.58 9.32
C LEU A 105 2.12 -7.00 9.39
N CYS A 106 2.81 -6.89 8.28
CA CYS A 106 4.18 -6.37 8.20
C CYS A 106 4.23 -4.84 8.00
N PHE A 107 3.10 -4.17 7.86
CA PHE A 107 3.05 -2.76 7.49
C PHE A 107 3.73 -1.87 8.53
N GLY A 108 3.42 -2.02 9.81
CA GLY A 108 4.06 -1.28 10.90
C GLY A 108 5.55 -1.58 11.03
N ALA A 109 5.96 -2.83 10.79
CA ALA A 109 7.37 -3.19 10.75
C ALA A 109 8.11 -2.45 9.62
N LEU A 110 7.52 -2.34 8.44
CA LEU A 110 8.07 -1.54 7.34
C LEU A 110 8.15 -0.06 7.71
N CYS A 111 7.09 0.50 8.28
CA CYS A 111 7.06 1.90 8.73
C CYS A 111 8.09 2.20 9.82
N SER A 112 8.34 1.25 10.72
CA SER A 112 9.31 1.40 11.82
C SER A 112 10.75 1.63 11.34
N ILE A 113 11.08 1.20 10.11
CA ILE A 113 12.39 1.45 9.50
C ILE A 113 12.64 2.96 9.34
N THR A 114 11.71 3.68 8.72
CA THR A 114 11.82 5.14 8.59
C THR A 114 11.85 5.83 9.96
N GLN A 115 11.00 5.37 10.88
CA GLN A 115 10.94 5.91 12.24
C GLN A 115 12.29 5.73 12.95
N GLY A 116 12.91 4.55 12.81
CA GLY A 116 14.22 4.26 13.37
C GLY A 116 15.35 5.07 12.75
N VAL A 117 15.32 5.25 11.43
CA VAL A 117 16.33 6.06 10.71
C VAL A 117 16.22 7.55 11.04
N MET A 118 15.01 8.08 11.14
CA MET A 118 14.80 9.53 11.37
C MET A 118 14.92 9.94 12.83
N PHE A 119 14.47 9.09 13.76
CA PHE A 119 14.31 9.45 15.17
C PHE A 119 15.08 8.54 16.14
N GLY A 120 15.91 7.63 15.60
CA GLY A 120 16.72 6.69 16.37
C GLY A 120 16.08 5.31 16.54
N ILE A 121 16.94 4.30 16.74
CA ILE A 121 16.55 2.88 16.80
C ILE A 121 15.48 2.61 17.88
N GLY A 122 15.61 3.26 19.05
CA GLY A 122 14.61 3.13 20.11
C GLY A 122 13.22 3.60 19.72
N SER A 123 13.13 4.70 18.93
CA SER A 123 11.88 5.21 18.40
C SER A 123 11.27 4.23 17.37
N GLY A 124 12.10 3.66 16.49
CA GLY A 124 11.64 2.63 15.54
C GLY A 124 11.08 1.41 16.25
N PHE A 125 11.76 0.92 17.29
CA PHE A 125 11.30 -0.23 18.08
C PHE A 125 10.00 0.08 18.83
N ALA A 126 9.89 1.25 19.46
CA ALA A 126 8.67 1.68 20.14
C ALA A 126 7.49 1.80 19.16
N TYR A 127 7.73 2.35 17.95
CA TYR A 127 6.73 2.43 16.89
C TYR A 127 6.23 1.04 16.46
N PHE A 128 7.15 0.11 16.25
CA PHE A 128 6.80 -1.28 15.90
C PHE A 128 5.92 -1.93 16.96
N ILE A 129 6.35 -1.90 18.24
CA ILE A 129 5.60 -2.54 19.33
C ILE A 129 4.21 -1.92 19.51
N SER A 130 4.12 -0.59 19.49
CA SER A 130 2.82 0.10 19.64
C SER A 130 1.90 -0.11 18.42
N GLY A 131 2.46 -0.42 17.26
CA GLY A 131 1.75 -0.68 16.02
C GLY A 131 1.11 -2.07 15.92
N ILE A 132 1.56 -3.07 16.71
CA ILE A 132 1.12 -4.47 16.60
C ILE A 132 -0.42 -4.64 16.60
N PRO A 133 -1.20 -4.00 17.48
CA PRO A 133 -2.66 -4.14 17.45
C PRO A 133 -3.28 -3.64 16.13
N PHE A 134 -2.72 -2.57 15.59
CA PHE A 134 -3.15 -1.98 14.31
C PHE A 134 -2.76 -2.86 13.13
N ASP A 135 -1.57 -3.47 13.17
CA ASP A 135 -1.11 -4.41 12.14
C ASP A 135 -1.96 -5.69 12.12
N ILE A 136 -2.43 -6.16 13.27
CA ILE A 136 -3.38 -7.29 13.34
C ILE A 136 -4.72 -6.90 12.68
N ALA A 137 -5.26 -5.73 12.98
CA ALA A 137 -6.49 -5.25 12.33
C ALA A 137 -6.30 -5.10 10.83
N HIS A 138 -5.15 -4.56 10.40
CA HIS A 138 -4.78 -4.41 8.99
C HIS A 138 -4.65 -5.77 8.29
N CYS A 139 -4.02 -6.76 8.95
CA CYS A 139 -3.93 -8.12 8.45
C CYS A 139 -5.31 -8.72 8.18
N ILE A 140 -6.21 -8.63 9.15
CA ILE A 140 -7.56 -9.17 9.05
C ILE A 140 -8.34 -8.45 7.95
N GLY A 141 -8.34 -7.12 7.93
CA GLY A 141 -8.99 -6.30 6.91
C GLY A 141 -8.51 -6.66 5.51
N ASN A 142 -7.20 -6.68 5.31
CA ASN A 142 -6.58 -6.98 4.03
C ASN A 142 -6.81 -8.42 3.56
N PHE A 143 -6.83 -9.38 4.49
CA PHE A 143 -7.17 -10.77 4.15
C PHE A 143 -8.58 -10.86 3.58
N PHE A 144 -9.56 -10.27 4.25
CA PHE A 144 -10.94 -10.34 3.80
C PHE A 144 -11.20 -9.52 2.54
N THR A 145 -10.61 -8.33 2.38
CA THR A 145 -10.79 -7.51 1.17
C THR A 145 -10.20 -8.17 -0.08
N ALA A 146 -9.21 -9.05 0.06
CA ALA A 146 -8.63 -9.77 -1.06
C ALA A 146 -9.26 -11.14 -1.34
N LEU A 147 -10.11 -11.63 -0.44
CA LEU A 147 -10.79 -12.92 -0.60
C LEU A 147 -12.01 -12.79 -1.52
N PHE A 148 -12.67 -11.63 -1.55
CA PHE A 148 -13.84 -11.29 -2.36
C PHE A 148 -13.48 -10.51 -3.61
#